data_3a64de906075870e58fe8922d1890ac6
#
_entry.id   3a64de906075870e58fe8922d1890ac6
#
_cell.length_a   1.000
_cell.length_b   1.000
_cell.length_c   1.000
_cell.angle_alpha   90.00
_cell.angle_beta   90.00
_cell.angle_gamma   90.00
#
_symmetry.space_group_name_H-M   'P 1'
#
loop_
_entity.id
_entity.type
_entity.pdbx_description
1 polymer ?
#
loop_
_entity_poly.entity_id
_entity_poly.type
_entity_poly.pdbx_seq_one_letter_code
_entity_poly.pdbx_strand_id
1 'polypeptide(L)'
;EGQNKLWEEVKALREGQNKLWEEVRNLKVSHERLEKYVRSGFRELRRALGSTFEDYTAAFVEVMLEDRGFKDVSVGRKFLVYGGEVLEINLFCEKPLVVGEVTLKVEDVRGAEEEVMKLLKRVEVVKEVYKAEPVMKVLAVGRVSVEASKVLRELAEKYGIKLLIGSEIDWEY
;
A
#
# COMPACT_ATOMS: atom_id res chain seq x y z
N GLU A 1 -0.95 56.42 2.33
CA GLU A 1 -0.65 55.53 3.49
C GLU A 1 -1.29 54.12 3.38
N GLY A 2 -2.51 53.96 2.88
CA GLY A 2 -3.18 52.67 2.74
C GLY A 2 -2.58 51.72 1.68
N GLN A 3 -2.12 52.25 0.52
CA GLN A 3 -1.53 51.45 -0.57
C GLN A 3 -0.19 50.80 -0.17
N ASN A 4 0.67 51.51 0.54
CA ASN A 4 1.94 50.98 1.00
C ASN A 4 1.77 49.87 2.00
N LYS A 5 0.78 49.99 2.90
CA LYS A 5 0.45 48.94 3.86
C LYS A 5 -0.06 47.66 3.23
N LEU A 6 -0.91 47.80 2.22
CA LEU A 6 -1.38 46.66 1.39
C LEU A 6 -0.24 45.96 0.65
N TRP A 7 0.69 46.71 0.10
CA TRP A 7 1.87 46.11 -0.57
C TRP A 7 2.79 45.36 0.38
N GLU A 8 2.99 45.87 1.58
CA GLU A 8 3.75 45.16 2.62
C GLU A 8 3.06 43.87 3.05
N GLU A 9 1.73 43.90 3.25
CA GLU A 9 0.94 42.72 3.56
C GLU A 9 1.00 41.66 2.43
N VAL A 10 0.87 42.06 1.15
CA VAL A 10 0.99 41.16 -0.01
C VAL A 10 2.38 40.56 -0.08
N LYS A 11 3.42 41.35 0.19
CA LYS A 11 4.80 40.86 0.21
C LYS A 11 5.01 39.83 1.31
N ALA A 12 4.53 40.09 2.52
CA ALA A 12 4.59 39.16 3.65
C ALA A 12 3.84 37.87 3.38
N LEU A 13 2.65 37.94 2.79
CA LEU A 13 1.87 36.75 2.37
C LEU A 13 2.61 35.93 1.31
N ARG A 14 3.24 36.57 0.34
CA ARG A 14 4.03 35.89 -0.70
C ARG A 14 5.25 35.19 -0.12
N GLU A 15 5.95 35.84 0.80
CA GLU A 15 7.10 35.23 1.50
C GLU A 15 6.64 34.05 2.37
N GLY A 16 5.52 34.18 3.08
CA GLY A 16 4.91 33.09 3.85
C GLY A 16 4.51 31.91 2.98
N GLN A 17 3.89 32.19 1.82
CA GLN A 17 3.51 31.15 0.84
C GLN A 17 4.73 30.43 0.29
N ASN A 18 5.80 31.15 -0.06
CA ASN A 18 7.03 30.54 -0.55
C ASN A 18 7.68 29.62 0.51
N LYS A 19 7.70 30.03 1.77
CA LYS A 19 8.18 29.18 2.88
C LYS A 19 7.35 27.93 3.03
N LEU A 20 6.01 28.01 2.96
CA LEU A 20 5.13 26.84 3.02
C LEU A 20 5.38 25.88 1.86
N TRP A 21 5.59 26.39 0.65
CA TRP A 21 5.94 25.55 -0.51
C TRP A 21 7.28 24.84 -0.34
N GLU A 22 8.26 25.51 0.25
CA GLU A 22 9.56 24.92 0.55
C GLU A 22 9.43 23.81 1.61
N GLU A 23 8.67 24.07 2.67
CA GLU A 23 8.38 23.06 3.69
C GLU A 23 7.63 21.85 3.13
N VAL A 24 6.64 22.04 2.25
CA VAL A 24 5.92 20.95 1.56
C VAL A 24 6.87 20.13 0.69
N ARG A 25 7.79 20.76 -0.05
CA ARG A 25 8.81 20.04 -0.82
C ARG A 25 9.72 19.21 0.07
N ASN A 26 10.18 19.79 1.18
CA ASN A 26 11.05 19.11 2.13
C ASN A 26 10.33 17.92 2.79
N LEU A 27 9.06 18.07 3.16
CA LEU A 27 8.22 16.99 3.66
C LEU A 27 8.06 15.87 2.64
N LYS A 28 7.82 16.20 1.37
CA LYS A 28 7.71 15.22 0.29
C LYS A 28 9.01 14.42 0.12
N VAL A 29 10.15 15.10 0.08
CA VAL A 29 11.47 14.45 -0.01
C VAL A 29 11.75 13.58 1.20
N SER A 30 11.41 14.05 2.40
CA SER A 30 11.56 13.28 3.65
C SER A 30 10.66 12.05 3.66
N HIS A 31 9.43 12.16 3.16
CA HIS A 31 8.49 11.05 3.03
C HIS A 31 9.02 9.98 2.06
N GLU A 32 9.51 10.38 0.90
CA GLU A 32 10.12 9.48 -0.08
C GLU A 32 11.37 8.77 0.48
N ARG A 33 12.20 9.47 1.25
CA ARG A 33 13.36 8.89 1.94
C ARG A 33 12.94 7.91 3.02
N LEU A 34 11.93 8.25 3.82
CA LEU A 34 11.38 7.37 4.84
C LEU A 34 10.82 6.09 4.21
N GLU A 35 10.09 6.20 3.12
CA GLU A 35 9.55 5.07 2.38
C GLU A 35 10.66 4.14 1.86
N LYS A 36 11.74 4.69 1.29
CA LYS A 36 12.93 3.94 0.88
C LYS A 36 13.65 3.30 2.07
N TYR A 37 13.78 4.02 3.17
CA TYR A 37 14.43 3.54 4.38
C TYR A 37 13.64 2.40 5.03
N VAL A 38 12.34 2.53 5.10
CA VAL A 38 11.44 1.47 5.55
C VAL A 38 11.57 0.23 4.66
N ARG A 39 11.53 0.38 3.34
CA ARG A 39 11.73 -0.73 2.39
C ARG A 39 13.09 -1.41 2.57
N SER A 40 14.16 -0.64 2.77
CA SER A 40 15.51 -1.15 2.99
C SER A 40 15.65 -1.85 4.33
N GLY A 41 15.19 -1.24 5.41
CA GLY A 41 15.20 -1.80 6.76
C GLY A 41 14.41 -3.08 6.87
N PHE A 42 13.30 -3.14 6.19
CA PHE A 42 12.51 -4.33 6.06
C PHE A 42 13.25 -5.46 5.31
N ARG A 43 13.96 -5.17 4.27
CA ARG A 43 14.77 -6.16 3.54
C ARG A 43 15.85 -6.78 4.44
N GLU A 44 16.50 -5.97 5.28
CA GLU A 44 17.52 -6.42 6.21
C GLU A 44 16.94 -7.22 7.38
N LEU A 45 15.84 -6.77 7.98
CA LEU A 45 15.13 -7.50 9.02
C LEU A 45 14.66 -8.88 8.55
N ARG A 46 14.18 -9.00 7.33
CA ARG A 46 13.79 -10.27 6.72
C ARG A 46 14.96 -11.26 6.68
N ARG A 47 16.16 -10.81 6.32
CA ARG A 47 17.35 -11.65 6.30
C ARG A 47 17.78 -12.07 7.71
N ALA A 48 17.65 -11.17 8.67
CA ALA A 48 18.10 -11.38 10.04
C ALA A 48 17.13 -12.24 10.88
N LEU A 49 15.82 -12.09 10.69
CA LEU A 49 14.79 -12.70 11.54
C LEU A 49 14.07 -13.89 10.93
N GLY A 50 14.32 -14.20 9.64
CA GLY A 50 13.62 -15.30 8.95
C GLY A 50 12.11 -15.12 8.82
N SER A 51 11.63 -13.88 8.98
CA SER A 51 10.22 -13.56 8.81
C SER A 51 9.75 -13.85 7.39
N THR A 52 8.53 -14.32 7.24
CA THR A 52 7.92 -14.53 5.94
C THR A 52 7.63 -13.19 5.25
N PHE A 53 7.53 -13.20 3.93
CA PHE A 53 7.13 -12.02 3.17
C PHE A 53 5.72 -11.54 3.56
N GLU A 54 4.86 -12.45 3.97
CA GLU A 54 3.53 -12.14 4.49
C GLU A 54 3.57 -11.35 5.79
N ASP A 55 4.33 -11.81 6.79
CA ASP A 55 4.47 -11.14 8.09
C ASP A 55 5.00 -9.72 7.93
N TYR A 56 5.90 -9.59 7.01
CA TYR A 56 6.54 -8.36 6.62
C TYR A 56 5.58 -7.36 6.00
N THR A 57 4.78 -7.84 5.04
CA THR A 57 3.75 -7.04 4.38
C THR A 57 2.66 -6.67 5.38
N ALA A 58 2.30 -7.57 6.28
CA ALA A 58 1.36 -7.29 7.36
C ALA A 58 1.82 -6.12 8.24
N ALA A 59 3.06 -6.15 8.70
CA ALA A 59 3.64 -5.06 9.48
C ALA A 59 3.66 -3.72 8.71
N PHE A 60 3.95 -3.75 7.42
CA PHE A 60 3.91 -2.56 6.59
C PHE A 60 2.50 -1.99 6.44
N VAL A 61 1.49 -2.84 6.27
CA VAL A 61 0.08 -2.42 6.20
C VAL A 61 -0.38 -1.84 7.53
N GLU A 62 0.06 -2.39 8.66
CA GLU A 62 -0.23 -1.81 9.99
C GLU A 62 0.28 -0.37 10.10
N VAL A 63 1.51 -0.12 9.70
CA VAL A 63 2.08 1.25 9.67
C VAL A 63 1.26 2.17 8.77
N MET A 64 0.84 1.70 7.60
CA MET A 64 0.00 2.51 6.71
C MET A 64 -1.36 2.84 7.31
N LEU A 65 -1.94 1.93 8.08
CA LEU A 65 -3.21 2.16 8.79
C LEU A 65 -3.03 3.14 9.96
N GLU A 66 -1.95 3.02 10.71
CA GLU A 66 -1.59 3.95 11.78
C GLU A 66 -1.41 5.38 11.23
N ASP A 67 -0.75 5.54 10.10
CA ASP A 67 -0.61 6.83 9.40
C ASP A 67 -1.95 7.45 8.99
N ARG A 68 -2.96 6.62 8.78
CA ARG A 68 -4.33 7.06 8.50
C ARG A 68 -5.16 7.35 9.76
N GLY A 69 -4.57 7.20 10.93
CA GLY A 69 -5.20 7.50 12.22
C GLY A 69 -5.86 6.30 12.90
N PHE A 70 -5.75 5.10 12.37
CA PHE A 70 -6.19 3.89 13.06
C PHE A 70 -5.15 3.48 14.11
N LYS A 71 -5.60 3.15 15.31
CA LYS A 71 -4.73 2.76 16.43
C LYS A 71 -4.93 1.30 16.78
N ASP A 72 -3.88 0.67 17.30
CA ASP A 72 -3.91 -0.70 17.82
C ASP A 72 -4.41 -1.71 16.79
N VAL A 73 -4.00 -1.51 15.52
CA VAL A 73 -4.37 -2.38 14.40
C VAL A 73 -3.45 -3.60 14.37
N SER A 74 -4.03 -4.75 14.07
CA SER A 74 -3.30 -5.98 13.84
C SER A 74 -3.73 -6.59 12.51
N VAL A 75 -2.77 -6.74 11.61
CA VAL A 75 -2.96 -7.35 10.30
C VAL A 75 -2.30 -8.73 10.29
N GLY A 76 -3.04 -9.74 9.88
CA GLY A 76 -2.52 -11.10 9.83
C GLY A 76 -3.35 -12.01 8.94
N ARG A 77 -2.97 -13.27 8.92
CA ARG A 77 -3.67 -14.30 8.15
C ARG A 77 -5.03 -14.62 8.76
N LYS A 78 -6.03 -14.81 7.94
CA LYS A 78 -7.38 -15.21 8.32
C LYS A 78 -7.87 -16.37 7.48
N PHE A 79 -8.51 -17.34 8.13
CA PHE A 79 -9.23 -18.42 7.47
C PHE A 79 -10.72 -18.19 7.63
N LEU A 80 -11.46 -18.24 6.54
CA LEU A 80 -12.91 -18.16 6.51
C LEU A 80 -13.48 -19.44 5.90
N VAL A 81 -14.58 -19.91 6.45
CA VAL A 81 -15.37 -21.00 5.84
C VAL A 81 -16.54 -20.36 5.09
N TYR A 82 -16.57 -20.56 3.80
CA TYR A 82 -17.60 -20.00 2.92
C TYR A 82 -17.97 -21.01 1.84
N GLY A 83 -19.27 -21.29 1.69
CA GLY A 83 -19.74 -22.25 0.70
C GLY A 83 -19.21 -23.67 0.86
N GLY A 84 -18.84 -24.08 2.08
CA GLY A 84 -18.24 -25.37 2.36
C GLY A 84 -16.74 -25.49 2.09
N GLU A 85 -16.11 -24.40 1.65
CA GLU A 85 -14.67 -24.32 1.41
C GLU A 85 -13.98 -23.42 2.43
N VAL A 86 -12.71 -23.74 2.71
CA VAL A 86 -11.84 -22.90 3.54
C VAL A 86 -11.11 -21.90 2.66
N LEU A 87 -11.33 -20.64 2.92
CA LEU A 87 -10.69 -19.53 2.21
C LEU A 87 -9.61 -18.92 3.10
N GLU A 88 -8.40 -18.91 2.61
CA GLU A 88 -7.27 -18.23 3.24
C GLU A 88 -7.13 -16.81 2.70
N ILE A 89 -6.99 -15.85 3.63
CA ILE A 89 -6.70 -14.44 3.33
C ILE A 89 -5.35 -14.12 3.97
N ASN A 90 -4.38 -13.72 3.17
CA ASN A 90 -3.02 -13.49 3.65
C ASN A 90 -2.91 -12.26 4.57
N LEU A 91 -3.61 -11.19 4.22
CA LEU A 91 -3.64 -9.94 4.97
C LEU A 91 -5.07 -9.60 5.33
N PHE A 92 -5.38 -9.65 6.60
CA PHE A 92 -6.72 -9.37 7.11
C PHE A 92 -6.66 -8.55 8.39
N CYS A 93 -7.51 -7.53 8.47
CA CYS A 93 -7.86 -6.82 9.69
C CYS A 93 -9.37 -6.63 9.70
N GLU A 94 -10.01 -6.85 10.84
CA GLU A 94 -11.47 -6.70 10.94
C GLU A 94 -11.88 -5.25 11.18
N LYS A 95 -11.11 -4.53 11.99
CA LYS A 95 -11.39 -3.13 12.37
C LYS A 95 -10.10 -2.31 12.40
N PRO A 96 -9.84 -1.51 11.37
CA PRO A 96 -10.62 -1.31 10.13
C PRO A 96 -10.59 -2.54 9.23
N LEU A 97 -11.62 -2.73 8.41
CA LEU A 97 -11.69 -3.88 7.52
C LEU A 97 -10.66 -3.75 6.39
N VAL A 98 -9.69 -4.66 6.36
CA VAL A 98 -8.64 -4.75 5.35
C VAL A 98 -8.59 -6.15 4.80
N VAL A 99 -8.49 -6.27 3.50
CA VAL A 99 -8.32 -7.54 2.78
C VAL A 99 -7.14 -7.43 1.84
N GLY A 100 -6.23 -8.39 1.90
CA GLY A 100 -5.08 -8.40 1.02
C GLY A 100 -4.57 -9.80 0.68
N GLU A 101 -3.88 -9.85 -0.44
CA GLU A 101 -3.14 -11.00 -0.95
C GLU A 101 -1.66 -10.70 -1.04
N VAL A 102 -0.88 -11.74 -0.83
CA VAL A 102 0.58 -11.70 -0.92
C VAL A 102 1.03 -12.80 -1.88
N THR A 103 1.81 -12.43 -2.88
CA THR A 103 2.46 -13.38 -3.77
C THR A 103 3.95 -13.08 -3.88
N LEU A 104 4.77 -14.12 -3.94
CA LEU A 104 6.22 -13.94 -4.00
C LEU A 104 6.69 -13.50 -5.38
N LYS A 105 6.01 -13.94 -6.44
CA LYS A 105 6.47 -13.75 -7.81
C LYS A 105 5.31 -13.69 -8.80
N VAL A 106 5.37 -12.74 -9.70
CA VAL A 106 4.49 -12.62 -10.86
C VAL A 106 5.36 -12.44 -12.10
N GLU A 107 5.33 -13.39 -13.00
CA GLU A 107 6.26 -13.45 -14.13
C GLU A 107 5.69 -12.88 -15.43
N ASP A 108 4.37 -12.94 -15.60
CA ASP A 108 3.70 -12.56 -16.83
C ASP A 108 2.37 -11.83 -16.58
N VAL A 109 1.80 -11.31 -17.65
CA VAL A 109 0.53 -10.58 -17.64
C VAL A 109 -0.61 -11.46 -17.12
N ARG A 110 -0.66 -12.72 -17.51
CA ARG A 110 -1.70 -13.65 -17.05
C ARG A 110 -1.64 -13.87 -15.55
N GLY A 111 -0.45 -14.08 -15.00
CA GLY A 111 -0.24 -14.18 -13.56
C GLY A 111 -0.68 -12.92 -12.81
N ALA A 112 -0.43 -11.74 -13.39
CA ALA A 112 -0.90 -10.47 -12.84
C ALA A 112 -2.43 -10.40 -12.77
N GLU A 113 -3.12 -10.77 -13.83
CA GLU A 113 -4.59 -10.82 -13.87
C GLU A 113 -5.16 -11.84 -12.89
N GLU A 114 -4.57 -13.02 -12.79
CA GLU A 114 -4.99 -14.09 -11.88
C GLU A 114 -4.89 -13.65 -10.41
N GLU A 115 -3.81 -12.98 -10.01
CA GLU A 115 -3.63 -12.49 -8.63
C GLU A 115 -4.62 -11.38 -8.28
N VAL A 116 -4.90 -10.47 -9.20
CA VAL A 116 -5.92 -9.43 -9.00
C VAL A 116 -7.30 -10.04 -8.86
N MET A 117 -7.68 -10.97 -9.72
CA MET A 117 -8.98 -11.66 -9.66
C MET A 117 -9.13 -12.49 -8.38
N LYS A 118 -8.06 -13.12 -7.93
CA LYS A 118 -8.02 -13.83 -6.67
C LYS A 118 -8.31 -12.91 -5.49
N LEU A 119 -7.66 -11.74 -5.43
CA LEU A 119 -7.95 -10.74 -4.41
C LEU A 119 -9.41 -10.27 -4.45
N LEU A 120 -9.91 -9.95 -5.63
CA LEU A 120 -11.30 -9.45 -5.79
C LEU A 120 -12.33 -10.49 -5.34
N LYS A 121 -12.12 -11.76 -5.60
CA LYS A 121 -13.00 -12.84 -5.09
C LYS A 121 -13.00 -12.88 -3.57
N ARG A 122 -11.85 -12.76 -2.93
CA ARG A 122 -11.75 -12.72 -1.47
C ARG A 122 -12.43 -11.50 -0.88
N VAL A 123 -12.29 -10.35 -1.53
CA VAL A 123 -12.99 -9.12 -1.14
C VAL A 123 -14.50 -9.33 -1.15
N GLU A 124 -15.06 -9.93 -2.20
CA GLU A 124 -16.51 -10.19 -2.27
C GLU A 124 -16.99 -11.13 -1.15
N VAL A 125 -16.26 -12.19 -0.86
CA VAL A 125 -16.60 -13.09 0.25
C VAL A 125 -16.56 -12.36 1.59
N VAL A 126 -15.54 -11.57 1.83
CA VAL A 126 -15.40 -10.78 3.08
C VAL A 126 -16.55 -9.77 3.21
N LYS A 127 -16.92 -9.09 2.13
CA LYS A 127 -18.07 -8.18 2.11
C LYS A 127 -19.36 -8.89 2.50
N GLU A 128 -19.59 -10.09 2.00
CA GLU A 128 -20.76 -10.88 2.38
C GLU A 128 -20.76 -11.32 3.84
N VAL A 129 -19.62 -11.78 4.34
CA VAL A 129 -19.48 -12.29 5.71
C VAL A 129 -19.54 -11.16 6.74
N TYR A 130 -18.83 -10.07 6.52
CA TYR A 130 -18.72 -8.97 7.48
C TYR A 130 -19.73 -7.84 7.26
N LYS A 131 -20.48 -7.88 6.18
CA LYS A 131 -21.48 -6.86 5.82
C LYS A 131 -20.92 -5.43 5.78
N ALA A 132 -19.70 -5.32 5.31
CA ALA A 132 -18.97 -4.06 5.24
C ALA A 132 -18.03 -4.01 4.03
N GLU A 133 -17.75 -2.79 3.57
CA GLU A 133 -16.74 -2.53 2.55
C GLU A 133 -15.35 -2.42 3.19
N PRO A 134 -14.32 -3.06 2.63
CA PRO A 134 -12.96 -2.84 3.08
C PRO A 134 -12.52 -1.38 2.90
N VAL A 135 -11.86 -0.82 3.90
CA VAL A 135 -11.24 0.51 3.79
C VAL A 135 -9.95 0.46 2.96
N MET A 136 -9.37 -0.71 2.81
CA MET A 136 -8.18 -0.96 2.03
C MET A 136 -8.18 -2.38 1.46
N LYS A 137 -7.88 -2.47 0.18
CA LYS A 137 -7.58 -3.72 -0.55
C LYS A 137 -6.12 -3.69 -0.93
N VAL A 138 -5.36 -4.70 -0.56
CA VAL A 138 -3.91 -4.74 -0.74
C VAL A 138 -3.49 -5.93 -1.60
N LEU A 139 -2.65 -5.69 -2.58
CA LEU A 139 -1.94 -6.73 -3.30
C LEU A 139 -0.43 -6.48 -3.15
N ALA A 140 0.25 -7.40 -2.52
CA ALA A 140 1.69 -7.35 -2.34
C ALA A 140 2.37 -8.40 -3.20
N VAL A 141 3.33 -7.94 -4.02
CA VAL A 141 4.10 -8.78 -4.92
C VAL A 141 5.58 -8.62 -4.61
N GLY A 142 6.26 -9.72 -4.29
CA GLY A 142 7.67 -9.70 -3.95
C GLY A 142 8.54 -9.35 -5.15
N ARG A 143 8.35 -10.04 -6.25
CA ARG A 143 9.10 -9.86 -7.50
C ARG A 143 8.14 -9.89 -8.68
N VAL A 144 8.29 -8.98 -9.61
CA VAL A 144 7.43 -8.86 -10.77
C VAL A 144 8.23 -8.52 -12.03
N SER A 145 7.85 -9.05 -13.20
CA SER A 145 8.39 -8.62 -14.47
C SER A 145 7.91 -7.20 -14.80
N VAL A 146 8.66 -6.49 -15.63
CA VAL A 146 8.30 -5.13 -16.07
C VAL A 146 6.92 -5.10 -16.74
N GLU A 147 6.62 -6.07 -17.59
CA GLU A 147 5.34 -6.17 -18.30
C GLU A 147 4.18 -6.44 -17.34
N ALA A 148 4.34 -7.41 -16.45
CA ALA A 148 3.33 -7.71 -15.43
C ALA A 148 3.10 -6.54 -14.46
N SER A 149 4.15 -5.81 -14.10
CA SER A 149 4.07 -4.62 -13.27
C SER A 149 3.17 -3.54 -13.88
N LYS A 150 3.28 -3.29 -15.18
CA LYS A 150 2.41 -2.33 -15.87
C LYS A 150 0.94 -2.73 -15.77
N VAL A 151 0.65 -3.99 -16.03
CA VAL A 151 -0.72 -4.52 -15.93
C VAL A 151 -1.24 -4.46 -14.50
N LEU A 152 -0.43 -4.83 -13.51
CA LEU A 152 -0.79 -4.72 -12.10
C LEU A 152 -1.14 -3.28 -11.70
N ARG A 153 -0.36 -2.30 -12.15
CA ARG A 153 -0.61 -0.88 -11.86
C ARG A 153 -1.94 -0.41 -12.46
N GLU A 154 -2.22 -0.78 -13.70
CA GLU A 154 -3.48 -0.45 -14.37
C GLU A 154 -4.68 -1.09 -13.67
N LEU A 155 -4.60 -2.36 -13.34
CA LEU A 155 -5.67 -3.08 -12.63
C LEU A 155 -5.84 -2.59 -11.19
N ALA A 156 -4.76 -2.27 -10.50
CA ALA A 156 -4.81 -1.69 -9.16
C ALA A 156 -5.52 -0.34 -9.14
N GLU A 157 -5.24 0.52 -10.11
CA GLU A 157 -5.94 1.80 -10.27
C GLU A 157 -7.42 1.58 -10.58
N LYS A 158 -7.73 0.69 -11.51
CA LYS A 158 -9.10 0.38 -11.91
C LYS A 158 -9.97 -0.12 -10.75
N TYR A 159 -9.43 -0.97 -9.90
CA TYR A 159 -10.18 -1.61 -8.80
C TYR A 159 -9.94 -1.00 -7.42
N GLY A 160 -9.18 0.08 -7.34
CA GLY A 160 -8.87 0.74 -6.06
C GLY A 160 -8.03 -0.13 -5.12
N ILE A 161 -7.07 -0.87 -5.66
CA ILE A 161 -6.17 -1.75 -4.92
C ILE A 161 -4.88 -1.00 -4.56
N LYS A 162 -4.45 -1.09 -3.32
CA LYS A 162 -3.12 -0.65 -2.89
C LYS A 162 -2.10 -1.71 -3.31
N LEU A 163 -1.28 -1.37 -4.29
CA LEU A 163 -0.25 -2.26 -4.83
C LEU A 163 1.09 -2.02 -4.14
N LEU A 164 1.68 -3.08 -3.61
CA LEU A 164 3.00 -3.08 -3.01
C LEU A 164 3.91 -3.99 -3.82
N ILE A 165 4.95 -3.43 -4.41
CA ILE A 165 5.93 -4.17 -5.22
C ILE A 165 7.29 -4.12 -4.53
N GLY A 166 7.87 -5.29 -4.26
CA GLY A 166 9.19 -5.43 -3.67
C GLY A 166 10.30 -5.09 -4.67
N SER A 167 10.25 -5.68 -5.86
CA SER A 167 11.19 -5.38 -6.95
C SER A 167 10.60 -5.69 -8.32
N GLU A 168 10.91 -4.85 -9.28
CA GLU A 168 10.69 -5.12 -10.70
C GLU A 168 11.95 -5.79 -11.28
N ILE A 169 11.77 -6.83 -12.07
CA ILE A 169 12.87 -7.57 -12.68
C ILE A 169 12.60 -7.69 -14.16
N ASP A 170 13.57 -7.23 -14.93
CA ASP A 170 13.63 -7.50 -16.36
C ASP A 170 14.19 -8.93 -16.53
N TRP A 171 13.34 -9.84 -16.99
CA TRP A 171 13.77 -11.20 -17.29
C TRP A 171 14.33 -11.19 -18.71
N GLU A 172 15.64 -10.99 -18.83
CA GLU A 172 16.34 -11.31 -20.07
C GLU A 172 16.34 -12.84 -20.22
N TYR A 173 15.73 -13.32 -21.30
CA TYR A 173 15.77 -14.72 -21.73
C TYR A 173 17.08 -15.04 -22.44
#